data_783888c44a8dbfeeb5526e301239abfd
#
_entry.id   783888c44a8dbfeeb5526e301239abfd
#
_cell.length_a   1.000
_cell.length_b   1.000
_cell.length_c   1.000
_cell.angle_alpha   90.00
_cell.angle_beta   90.00
_cell.angle_gamma   90.00
#
_symmetry.space_group_name_H-M   'P 1'
#
loop_
_entity.id
_entity.type
_entity.pdbx_description
1 polymer ?
#
loop_
_entity_poly.entity_id
_entity_poly.type
_entity_poly.pdbx_seq_one_letter_code
_entity_poly.pdbx_strand_id
1 'polypeptide(L)'
;LIQINSGDYIDLKKYEPAMRHLIDSYIGAEESRVLGNFEDMSLVELLVEKGEKGLDSLPGSIRNNKEAMAETIENNLRKLIIEERPTNPLYYEKMSELLDELIQQRKSQTEEYEKYLQKIIDLSRKVKKPEDNPDYPSSINTKAKQALFDNMDKDEELSIMMDEGIRTTKKDAWRDNK
;
A
#
# COMPACT_ATOMS: atom_id res chain seq x y z
N LEU A 1 -4.48 -28.74 -19.00
CA LEU A 1 -5.41 -29.77 -18.46
C LEU A 1 -6.56 -30.05 -19.44
N ILE A 2 -7.17 -29.03 -20.06
CA ILE A 2 -8.27 -29.17 -21.04
C ILE A 2 -7.76 -29.81 -22.34
N GLN A 3 -6.56 -29.50 -22.79
CA GLN A 3 -5.93 -30.08 -23.98
C GLN A 3 -5.62 -31.58 -23.86
N ILE A 4 -5.33 -32.05 -22.65
CA ILE A 4 -4.98 -33.45 -22.38
C ILE A 4 -6.22 -34.35 -22.40
N ASN A 5 -7.40 -33.81 -22.04
CA ASN A 5 -8.62 -34.60 -21.92
C ASN A 5 -9.50 -34.62 -23.17
N SER A 6 -9.30 -33.71 -24.15
CA SER A 6 -10.17 -33.65 -25.34
C SER A 6 -9.68 -34.51 -26.52
N GLY A 7 -8.44 -34.98 -26.49
CA GLY A 7 -7.87 -35.73 -27.62
C GLY A 7 -7.62 -34.88 -28.88
N ASP A 8 -8.11 -33.65 -28.93
CA ASP A 8 -7.93 -32.70 -30.03
C ASP A 8 -6.77 -31.74 -29.71
N TYR A 9 -5.68 -31.91 -30.44
CA TYR A 9 -4.56 -30.97 -30.39
C TYR A 9 -4.91 -29.72 -31.19
N ILE A 10 -5.29 -28.65 -30.46
CA ILE A 10 -5.45 -27.34 -31.08
C ILE A 10 -4.06 -26.68 -31.19
N ASP A 11 -3.54 -26.58 -32.40
CA ASP A 11 -2.30 -25.85 -32.66
C ASP A 11 -2.54 -24.34 -32.53
N LEU A 12 -2.31 -23.83 -31.33
CA LEU A 12 -2.47 -22.41 -31.02
C LEU A 12 -1.59 -21.49 -31.85
N LYS A 13 -0.45 -21.98 -32.34
CA LYS A 13 0.46 -21.22 -33.20
C LYS A 13 -0.18 -20.83 -34.53
N LYS A 14 -1.10 -21.64 -35.02
CA LYS A 14 -1.86 -21.37 -36.26
C LYS A 14 -2.74 -20.11 -36.12
N TYR A 15 -3.22 -19.83 -34.93
CA TYR A 15 -4.12 -18.70 -34.64
C TYR A 15 -3.38 -17.48 -34.12
N GLU A 16 -2.09 -17.60 -33.76
CA GLU A 16 -1.28 -16.51 -33.22
C GLU A 16 -1.28 -15.25 -34.11
N PRO A 17 -1.10 -15.33 -35.46
CA PRO A 17 -1.13 -14.13 -36.28
C PRO A 17 -2.48 -13.43 -36.30
N ALA A 18 -3.57 -14.19 -36.37
CA ALA A 18 -4.93 -13.62 -36.31
C ALA A 18 -5.28 -13.02 -34.97
N MET A 19 -4.89 -13.66 -33.87
CA MET A 19 -5.06 -13.12 -32.50
C MET A 19 -4.22 -11.86 -32.32
N ARG A 20 -2.99 -11.85 -32.80
CA ARG A 20 -2.11 -10.67 -32.74
C ARG A 20 -2.71 -9.50 -33.51
N HIS A 21 -3.21 -9.76 -34.71
CA HIS A 21 -3.89 -8.76 -35.54
C HIS A 21 -5.17 -8.21 -34.87
N LEU A 22 -5.96 -9.06 -34.20
CA LEU A 22 -7.11 -8.64 -33.43
C LEU A 22 -6.69 -7.75 -32.23
N ILE A 23 -5.66 -8.16 -31.50
CA ILE A 23 -5.12 -7.38 -30.40
C ILE A 23 -4.64 -6.02 -30.88
N ASP A 24 -3.83 -5.97 -31.94
CA ASP A 24 -3.29 -4.74 -32.51
C ASP A 24 -4.37 -3.82 -33.11
N SER A 25 -5.47 -4.39 -33.61
CA SER A 25 -6.55 -3.62 -34.25
C SER A 25 -7.62 -3.12 -33.28
N TYR A 26 -7.88 -3.87 -32.20
CA TYR A 26 -8.97 -3.58 -31.26
C TYR A 26 -8.52 -3.22 -29.86
N ILE A 27 -7.29 -3.56 -29.48
CA ILE A 27 -6.66 -3.09 -28.25
C ILE A 27 -5.65 -2.01 -28.64
N GLY A 28 -6.14 -0.83 -29.01
CA GLY A 28 -5.31 0.35 -29.13
C GLY A 28 -4.83 0.75 -27.73
N ALA A 29 -3.56 0.54 -27.43
CA ALA A 29 -2.94 1.26 -26.35
C ALA A 29 -2.86 2.73 -26.80
N GLU A 30 -3.63 3.61 -26.15
CA GLU A 30 -3.35 5.05 -26.24
C GLU A 30 -1.89 5.25 -25.80
N GLU A 31 -1.20 6.21 -26.42
CA GLU A 31 0.14 6.59 -25.99
C GLU A 31 0.15 6.79 -24.48
N SER A 32 1.14 6.18 -23.80
CA SER A 32 1.26 6.31 -22.36
C SER A 32 1.45 7.79 -22.04
N ARG A 33 0.41 8.39 -21.50
CA ARG A 33 0.48 9.77 -20.99
C ARG A 33 0.62 9.71 -19.47
N VAL A 34 1.42 10.61 -18.94
CA VAL A 34 1.48 10.83 -17.51
C VAL A 34 0.10 11.29 -17.06
N LEU A 35 -0.62 10.43 -16.33
CA LEU A 35 -2.00 10.68 -15.88
C LEU A 35 -2.08 11.63 -14.68
N GLY A 36 -0.95 12.08 -14.16
CA GLY A 36 -0.88 13.06 -13.06
C GLY A 36 0.53 13.57 -12.87
N ASN A 37 0.67 14.78 -12.34
CA ASN A 37 1.95 15.36 -11.92
C ASN A 37 2.45 14.73 -10.61
N PHE A 38 2.59 13.40 -10.61
CA PHE A 38 3.18 12.65 -9.49
C PHE A 38 4.70 12.50 -9.66
N GLU A 39 5.36 13.48 -10.29
CA GLU A 39 6.76 13.34 -10.69
C GLU A 39 7.69 13.01 -9.52
N ASP A 40 7.30 13.40 -8.26
CA ASP A 40 8.14 13.17 -7.08
C ASP A 40 7.41 12.62 -5.85
N MET A 41 6.07 12.47 -5.86
CA MET A 41 5.30 12.09 -4.67
C MET A 41 4.22 11.04 -4.97
N SER A 42 4.12 10.01 -4.12
CA SER A 42 3.03 9.04 -4.20
C SER A 42 1.68 9.69 -3.81
N LEU A 43 0.55 9.10 -4.29
CA LEU A 43 -0.79 9.57 -3.90
C LEU A 43 -0.98 9.61 -2.37
N VAL A 44 -0.43 8.61 -1.66
CA VAL A 44 -0.49 8.56 -0.20
C VAL A 44 0.27 9.72 0.43
N GLU A 45 1.43 10.10 -0.10
CA GLU A 45 2.19 11.27 0.37
C GLU A 45 1.43 12.57 0.16
N LEU A 46 0.81 12.74 -1.01
CA LEU A 46 -0.03 13.90 -1.30
C LEU A 46 -1.21 14.02 -0.34
N LEU A 47 -1.86 12.89 -0.02
CA LEU A 47 -2.95 12.84 0.96
C LEU A 47 -2.48 13.19 2.38
N VAL A 48 -1.30 12.71 2.77
CA VAL A 48 -0.73 12.99 4.10
C VAL A 48 -0.38 14.47 4.25
N GLU A 49 0.20 15.09 3.20
CA GLU A 49 0.65 16.49 3.25
C GLU A 49 -0.46 17.50 3.00
N LYS A 50 -1.32 17.24 2.00
CA LYS A 50 -2.32 18.20 1.53
C LYS A 50 -3.75 17.84 1.92
N GLY A 51 -3.94 16.68 2.56
CA GLY A 51 -5.28 16.17 2.87
C GLY A 51 -6.11 15.98 1.60
N GLU A 52 -7.39 16.34 1.64
CA GLU A 52 -8.31 16.23 0.49
C GLU A 52 -7.84 16.99 -0.75
N LYS A 53 -7.13 18.10 -0.57
CA LYS A 53 -6.56 18.88 -1.70
C LYS A 53 -5.53 18.08 -2.51
N GLY A 54 -4.94 17.04 -1.93
CA GLY A 54 -4.08 16.12 -2.67
C GLY A 54 -4.80 15.37 -3.79
N LEU A 55 -6.13 15.20 -3.67
CA LEU A 55 -6.96 14.56 -4.69
C LEU A 55 -7.17 15.41 -5.94
N ASP A 56 -6.93 16.71 -5.88
CA ASP A 56 -7.06 17.61 -7.03
C ASP A 56 -6.00 17.32 -8.12
N SER A 57 -4.93 16.63 -7.75
CA SER A 57 -3.88 16.18 -8.68
C SER A 57 -4.27 14.92 -9.49
N LEU A 58 -5.36 14.23 -9.09
CA LEU A 58 -5.85 13.07 -9.83
C LEU A 58 -6.49 13.47 -11.17
N PRO A 59 -6.39 12.61 -12.20
CA PRO A 59 -7.09 12.81 -13.47
C PRO A 59 -8.59 13.01 -13.26
N GLY A 60 -9.20 13.88 -14.07
CA GLY A 60 -10.63 14.17 -13.96
C GLY A 60 -11.54 12.94 -14.09
N SER A 61 -11.13 11.92 -14.85
CA SER A 61 -11.84 10.65 -14.97
C SER A 61 -11.94 9.89 -13.64
N ILE A 62 -10.94 9.99 -12.78
CA ILE A 62 -10.91 9.37 -11.45
C ILE A 62 -11.58 10.33 -10.45
N ARG A 63 -11.19 11.60 -10.45
CA ARG A 63 -11.68 12.60 -9.49
C ARG A 63 -13.20 12.78 -9.53
N ASN A 64 -13.81 12.71 -10.71
CA ASN A 64 -15.25 12.89 -10.88
C ASN A 64 -16.06 11.62 -10.54
N ASN A 65 -15.41 10.50 -10.24
CA ASN A 65 -16.03 9.26 -9.82
C ASN A 65 -15.57 8.89 -8.40
N LYS A 66 -16.45 9.09 -7.41
CA LYS A 66 -16.17 8.82 -5.99
C LYS A 66 -15.71 7.38 -5.75
N GLU A 67 -16.29 6.41 -6.45
CA GLU A 67 -15.92 4.99 -6.33
C GLU A 67 -14.52 4.74 -6.86
N ALA A 68 -14.22 5.20 -8.08
CA ALA A 68 -12.89 5.06 -8.68
C ALA A 68 -11.81 5.77 -7.85
N MET A 69 -12.14 6.93 -7.27
CA MET A 69 -11.23 7.66 -6.39
C MET A 69 -10.95 6.89 -5.10
N ALA A 70 -11.98 6.35 -4.45
CA ALA A 70 -11.84 5.53 -3.25
C ALA A 70 -10.97 4.30 -3.53
N GLU A 71 -11.27 3.54 -4.58
CA GLU A 71 -10.48 2.35 -4.97
C GLU A 71 -9.02 2.69 -5.29
N THR A 72 -8.78 3.84 -5.92
CA THR A 72 -7.41 4.29 -6.21
C THR A 72 -6.63 4.56 -4.92
N ILE A 73 -7.23 5.23 -3.93
CA ILE A 73 -6.61 5.49 -2.62
C ILE A 73 -6.37 4.17 -1.88
N GLU A 74 -7.39 3.31 -1.79
CA GLU A 74 -7.34 2.00 -1.13
C GLU A 74 -6.19 1.13 -1.68
N ASN A 75 -6.08 1.04 -3.01
CA ASN A 75 -5.03 0.25 -3.66
C ASN A 75 -3.62 0.81 -3.39
N ASN A 76 -3.45 2.14 -3.45
CA ASN A 76 -2.16 2.76 -3.14
C ASN A 76 -1.77 2.58 -1.67
N LEU A 77 -2.72 2.71 -0.75
CA LEU A 77 -2.48 2.52 0.68
C LEU A 77 -2.16 1.05 1.00
N ARG A 78 -2.89 0.11 0.39
CA ARG A 78 -2.60 -1.33 0.51
C ARG A 78 -1.20 -1.68 0.00
N LYS A 79 -0.80 -1.13 -1.14
CA LYS A 79 0.56 -1.32 -1.67
C LYS A 79 1.61 -0.85 -0.67
N LEU A 80 1.46 0.36 -0.12
CA LEU A 80 2.39 0.89 0.88
C LEU A 80 2.45 0.02 2.15
N ILE A 81 1.30 -0.45 2.66
CA ILE A 81 1.24 -1.36 3.81
C ILE A 81 2.03 -2.65 3.53
N ILE A 82 1.88 -3.23 2.35
CA ILE A 82 2.60 -4.46 1.96
C ILE A 82 4.12 -4.20 1.86
N GLU A 83 4.52 -3.07 1.28
CA GLU A 83 5.93 -2.71 1.11
C GLU A 83 6.62 -2.44 2.45
N GLU A 84 5.92 -1.82 3.39
CA GLU A 84 6.46 -1.47 4.71
C GLU A 84 6.32 -2.60 5.76
N ARG A 85 5.46 -3.60 5.53
CA ARG A 85 5.22 -4.71 6.46
C ARG A 85 6.49 -5.39 6.98
N PRO A 86 7.56 -5.62 6.18
CA PRO A 86 8.79 -6.23 6.68
C PRO A 86 9.50 -5.41 7.77
N THR A 87 9.23 -4.11 7.87
CA THR A 87 9.87 -3.22 8.85
C THR A 87 9.24 -3.33 10.24
N ASN A 88 7.90 -3.54 10.32
CA ASN A 88 7.14 -3.74 11.56
C ASN A 88 5.89 -4.59 11.29
N PRO A 89 6.00 -5.93 11.27
CA PRO A 89 4.92 -6.82 10.85
C PRO A 89 3.60 -6.61 11.58
N LEU A 90 3.60 -6.58 12.91
CA LEU A 90 2.36 -6.45 13.70
C LEU A 90 1.69 -5.10 13.53
N TYR A 91 2.46 -4.01 13.45
CA TYR A 91 1.91 -2.69 13.19
C TYR A 91 1.18 -2.63 11.84
N TYR A 92 1.83 -3.10 10.77
CA TYR A 92 1.25 -3.04 9.42
C TYR A 92 0.16 -4.09 9.19
N GLU A 93 0.14 -5.19 9.94
CA GLU A 93 -0.99 -6.11 9.98
C GLU A 93 -2.25 -5.42 10.52
N LYS A 94 -2.13 -4.71 11.66
CA LYS A 94 -3.21 -3.89 12.21
C LYS A 94 -3.66 -2.79 11.23
N MET A 95 -2.74 -2.15 10.50
CA MET A 95 -3.10 -1.14 9.48
C MET A 95 -3.87 -1.78 8.32
N SER A 96 -3.53 -3.02 7.93
CA SER A 96 -4.26 -3.77 6.90
C SER A 96 -5.68 -4.10 7.35
N GLU A 97 -5.88 -4.55 8.60
CA GLU A 97 -7.20 -4.83 9.16
C GLU A 97 -8.08 -3.57 9.18
N LEU A 98 -7.53 -2.44 9.65
CA LEU A 98 -8.24 -1.16 9.65
C LEU A 98 -8.63 -0.70 8.24
N LEU A 99 -7.76 -0.92 7.25
CA LEU A 99 -8.07 -0.63 5.85
C LEU A 99 -9.22 -1.50 5.34
N ASP A 100 -9.19 -2.80 5.64
CA ASP A 100 -10.24 -3.73 5.23
C ASP A 100 -11.59 -3.38 5.87
N GLU A 101 -11.60 -2.98 7.14
CA GLU A 101 -12.81 -2.47 7.82
C GLU A 101 -13.38 -1.22 7.15
N LEU A 102 -12.53 -0.24 6.80
CA LEU A 102 -12.96 0.97 6.09
C LEU A 102 -13.54 0.65 4.72
N ILE A 103 -12.91 -0.27 3.97
CA ILE A 103 -13.41 -0.72 2.67
C ILE A 103 -14.80 -1.37 2.81
N GLN A 104 -14.99 -2.22 3.82
CA GLN A 104 -16.27 -2.86 4.07
C GLN A 104 -17.35 -1.83 4.47
N GLN A 105 -17.04 -0.87 5.35
CA GLN A 105 -17.95 0.20 5.73
C GLN A 105 -18.40 1.03 4.52
N ARG A 106 -17.46 1.40 3.64
CA ARG A 106 -17.77 2.10 2.40
C ARG A 106 -18.69 1.28 1.48
N LYS A 107 -18.35 0.01 1.23
CA LYS A 107 -19.12 -0.87 0.34
C LYS A 107 -20.52 -1.17 0.85
N SER A 108 -20.71 -1.25 2.16
CA SER A 108 -22.03 -1.43 2.77
C SER A 108 -22.86 -0.13 2.85
N GLN A 109 -22.32 0.99 2.36
CA GLN A 109 -22.93 2.31 2.41
C GLN A 109 -23.43 2.73 3.80
N THR A 110 -22.77 2.22 4.83
CA THR A 110 -23.11 2.54 6.23
C THR A 110 -22.57 3.90 6.67
N GLU A 111 -21.73 4.51 5.87
CA GLU A 111 -21.09 5.78 6.19
C GLU A 111 -21.14 6.76 5.02
N GLU A 112 -21.26 8.07 5.35
CA GLU A 112 -21.16 9.15 4.37
C GLU A 112 -19.75 9.20 3.77
N TYR A 113 -19.66 9.46 2.46
CA TYR A 113 -18.38 9.47 1.73
C TYR A 113 -17.34 10.43 2.32
N GLU A 114 -17.76 11.58 2.79
CA GLU A 114 -16.89 12.58 3.39
C GLU A 114 -16.24 12.06 4.69
N LYS A 115 -17.00 11.34 5.51
CA LYS A 115 -16.47 10.70 6.74
C LYS A 115 -15.48 9.57 6.40
N TYR A 116 -15.82 8.76 5.41
CA TYR A 116 -14.90 7.75 4.88
C TYR A 116 -13.59 8.38 4.41
N LEU A 117 -13.67 9.48 3.64
CA LEU A 117 -12.49 10.15 3.11
C LEU A 117 -11.58 10.67 4.23
N GLN A 118 -12.14 11.26 5.29
CA GLN A 118 -11.36 11.68 6.46
C GLN A 118 -10.65 10.48 7.14
N LYS A 119 -11.37 9.39 7.35
CA LYS A 119 -10.80 8.18 7.99
C LYS A 119 -9.67 7.57 7.18
N ILE A 120 -9.80 7.51 5.84
CA ILE A 120 -8.74 6.94 5.00
C ILE A 120 -7.52 7.86 4.93
N ILE A 121 -7.72 9.19 4.98
CA ILE A 121 -6.61 10.15 5.10
C ILE A 121 -5.89 9.97 6.45
N ASP A 122 -6.63 9.81 7.53
CA ASP A 122 -6.03 9.60 8.86
C ASP A 122 -5.30 8.26 8.94
N LEU A 123 -5.85 7.20 8.31
CA LEU A 123 -5.15 5.93 8.19
C LEU A 123 -3.87 6.06 7.33
N SER A 124 -3.93 6.83 6.24
CA SER A 124 -2.76 7.11 5.40
C SER A 124 -1.63 7.80 6.18
N ARG A 125 -1.97 8.73 7.09
CA ARG A 125 -0.99 9.36 7.99
C ARG A 125 -0.35 8.35 8.92
N LYS A 126 -1.14 7.49 9.57
CA LYS A 126 -0.63 6.43 10.45
C LYS A 126 0.30 5.47 9.70
N VAL A 127 -0.06 5.05 8.50
CA VAL A 127 0.76 4.15 7.69
C VAL A 127 2.08 4.80 7.27
N LYS A 128 2.05 6.08 6.87
CA LYS A 128 3.25 6.79 6.39
C LYS A 128 4.16 7.29 7.52
N LYS A 129 3.57 7.66 8.66
CA LYS A 129 4.28 8.23 9.82
C LYS A 129 3.93 7.48 11.10
N PRO A 130 4.37 6.22 11.25
CA PRO A 130 4.13 5.44 12.47
C PRO A 130 4.75 6.11 13.70
N GLU A 131 5.81 6.93 13.52
CA GLU A 131 6.47 7.69 14.58
C GLU A 131 5.58 8.74 15.26
N ASP A 132 4.57 9.25 14.56
CA ASP A 132 3.61 10.24 15.10
C ASP A 132 2.49 9.57 15.94
N ASN A 133 2.53 8.26 16.13
CA ASN A 133 1.53 7.56 16.93
C ASN A 133 1.70 7.90 18.42
N PRO A 134 0.67 8.51 19.07
CA PRO A 134 0.73 8.91 20.46
C PRO A 134 0.78 7.73 21.45
N ASP A 135 0.52 6.52 21.00
CA ASP A 135 0.51 5.31 21.83
C ASP A 135 1.93 4.84 22.21
N TYR A 136 2.98 5.39 21.57
CA TYR A 136 4.35 5.04 21.93
C TYR A 136 4.86 5.84 23.12
N PRO A 137 5.49 5.17 24.12
CA PRO A 137 6.24 5.86 25.17
C PRO A 137 7.35 6.75 24.59
N SER A 138 7.68 7.82 25.26
CA SER A 138 8.71 8.78 24.81
C SER A 138 10.11 8.18 24.62
N SER A 139 10.40 7.08 25.30
CA SER A 139 11.62 6.27 25.19
C SER A 139 11.68 5.45 23.88
N ILE A 140 10.51 5.13 23.29
CA ILE A 140 10.33 4.37 22.06
C ILE A 140 10.29 5.33 20.85
N ASN A 141 11.37 6.08 20.67
CA ASN A 141 11.46 7.22 19.76
C ASN A 141 12.16 6.93 18.42
N THR A 142 12.46 5.68 18.12
CA THR A 142 13.06 5.28 16.84
C THR A 142 12.23 4.17 16.20
N LYS A 143 12.26 4.10 14.84
CA LYS A 143 11.54 3.04 14.09
C LYS A 143 11.95 1.63 14.55
N ALA A 144 13.22 1.42 14.89
CA ALA A 144 13.70 0.13 15.40
C ALA A 144 13.08 -0.21 16.76
N LYS A 145 13.07 0.74 17.71
CA LYS A 145 12.44 0.54 19.00
C LYS A 145 10.92 0.35 18.89
N GLN A 146 10.25 1.09 18.01
CA GLN A 146 8.82 0.92 17.72
C GLN A 146 8.51 -0.48 17.19
N ALA A 147 9.32 -0.96 16.22
CA ALA A 147 9.16 -2.31 15.70
C ALA A 147 9.38 -3.37 16.80
N LEU A 148 10.40 -3.21 17.64
CA LEU A 148 10.60 -4.11 18.77
C LEU A 148 9.43 -4.05 19.76
N PHE A 149 8.99 -2.86 20.14
CA PHE A 149 7.89 -2.64 21.07
C PHE A 149 6.59 -3.30 20.57
N ASP A 150 6.21 -3.08 19.33
CA ASP A 150 5.01 -3.68 18.75
C ASP A 150 5.06 -5.21 18.67
N ASN A 151 6.25 -5.78 18.42
CA ASN A 151 6.44 -7.22 18.23
C ASN A 151 6.90 -7.96 19.49
N MET A 152 7.10 -7.24 20.64
CA MET A 152 7.46 -7.77 21.96
C MET A 152 6.40 -7.49 23.02
N ASP A 153 5.12 -7.70 22.68
CA ASP A 153 3.98 -7.52 23.58
C ASP A 153 3.92 -6.16 24.27
N LYS A 154 4.48 -5.11 23.63
CA LYS A 154 4.59 -3.74 24.15
C LYS A 154 5.42 -3.62 25.43
N ASP A 155 6.39 -4.50 25.61
CA ASP A 155 7.37 -4.44 26.68
C ASP A 155 8.43 -3.37 26.36
N GLU A 156 8.35 -2.24 27.07
CA GLU A 156 9.23 -1.09 26.86
C GLU A 156 10.68 -1.39 27.25
N GLU A 157 10.89 -2.02 28.40
CA GLU A 157 12.21 -2.33 28.95
C GLU A 157 12.95 -3.34 28.05
N LEU A 158 12.27 -4.41 27.68
CA LEU A 158 12.79 -5.42 26.76
C LEU A 158 13.14 -4.81 25.41
N SER A 159 12.29 -3.95 24.87
CA SER A 159 12.52 -3.31 23.57
C SER A 159 13.75 -2.41 23.56
N ILE A 160 13.97 -1.65 24.62
CA ILE A 160 15.16 -0.79 24.78
C ILE A 160 16.41 -1.66 24.92
N MET A 161 16.37 -2.66 25.79
CA MET A 161 17.48 -3.57 26.01
C MET A 161 17.90 -4.30 24.72
N MET A 162 16.93 -4.75 23.94
CA MET A 162 17.20 -5.40 22.65
C MET A 162 17.79 -4.43 21.61
N ASP A 163 17.26 -3.20 21.48
CA ASP A 163 17.81 -2.20 20.57
C ASP A 163 19.27 -1.88 20.92
N GLU A 164 19.59 -1.71 22.21
CA GLU A 164 20.95 -1.49 22.69
C GLU A 164 21.85 -2.69 22.43
N GLY A 165 21.39 -3.90 22.72
CA GLY A 165 22.10 -5.14 22.44
C GLY A 165 22.44 -5.30 20.96
N ILE A 166 21.49 -5.03 20.08
CA ILE A 166 21.69 -5.07 18.62
C ILE A 166 22.73 -4.02 18.20
N ARG A 167 22.63 -2.80 18.70
CA ARG A 167 23.56 -1.70 18.33
C ARG A 167 24.99 -1.96 18.79
N THR A 168 25.18 -2.54 19.97
CA THR A 168 26.50 -2.82 20.52
C THR A 168 27.17 -4.04 19.88
N THR A 169 26.39 -5.02 19.41
CA THR A 169 26.89 -6.23 18.78
C THR A 169 26.99 -6.15 17.24
N LYS A 170 26.31 -5.16 16.65
CA LYS A 170 26.28 -4.96 15.20
C LYS A 170 27.69 -4.60 14.68
N LYS A 171 28.21 -5.44 13.77
CA LYS A 171 29.46 -5.16 13.05
C LYS A 171 29.20 -4.24 11.86
N ASP A 172 30.19 -3.45 11.46
CA ASP A 172 30.15 -2.66 10.24
C ASP A 172 29.87 -3.57 9.03
N ALA A 173 29.00 -3.10 8.12
CA ALA A 173 28.60 -3.82 6.90
C ALA A 173 27.95 -5.21 7.13
N TRP A 174 27.31 -5.45 8.28
CA TRP A 174 26.71 -6.75 8.60
C TRP A 174 25.61 -7.21 7.62
N ARG A 175 24.97 -6.29 6.90
CA ARG A 175 23.96 -6.61 5.88
C ARG A 175 24.56 -7.06 4.56
N ASP A 176 25.79 -6.65 4.26
CA ASP A 176 26.47 -6.92 2.99
C ASP A 176 27.51 -8.05 3.11
N ASN A 177 27.70 -8.57 4.31
CA ASN A 177 28.55 -9.75 4.57
C ASN A 177 27.77 -11.01 4.20
N LYS A 178 27.91 -11.45 2.94
CA LYS A 178 27.47 -12.77 2.46
C LYS A 178 28.51 -13.82 2.79
#